data_9028e826c62ddb1f74978943d9eb855a
#
_entry.id   9028e826c62ddb1f74978943d9eb855a
#
_cell.length_a   1.000
_cell.length_b   1.000
_cell.length_c   1.000
_cell.angle_alpha   90.00
_cell.angle_beta   90.00
_cell.angle_gamma   90.00
#
_symmetry.space_group_name_H-M   'P 1'
#
loop_
_entity.id
_entity.type
_entity.pdbx_description
1 polymer ?
#
loop_
_entity_poly.entity_id
_entity_poly.type
_entity_poly.pdbx_seq_one_letter_code
_entity_poly.pdbx_strand_id
1 'polypeptide(L)'
;MKTGLCLHGFQEKPVSGSPEAIVNDSLRRFAKIVQMSLPTSSSDARKVEFERESMSYWKMQHRASAQSVNLVQRPSGAGALLAVTDPRLDRRIGGEPVWLAQNADAIASHLEAVLGQRVKIRDAARAGFYVKLETYPDIKAPLPGELFDWLRPHLTSESYSQLLSWFGESCSIVSRWIALELPGDAGAPIYCLNLRDRSLAQNKAVKLGVRAGRRVKAKFSNPDITLSQSAINILDRAEILSRDRNSKLDVLASARVIVVGQGSLGAPVALHLARSGVGHLTLVDPDQLTASNLGRHVLGASDLGRNKAEAMCARLRSDVPIVTIKAIPSYVELALIKNREDFEKADLIVVTSADWESEETLWRAKSVGASWKLIQAWSEPHALVGHALVAADVSADAKSLFEDNGRFRHKYTNWPRGDSVPLPACGQSFIPGGGLGVSAIASMVAAAAIEQLTSDSRDILWISRISNPQRVSALEGEYVGPELPDGATEMTLRRPWPEVFPNA
;
A
#
# COMPACT_ATOMS: atom_id res chain seq x y z
N MET A 1 -28.00 14.91 21.00
CA MET A 1 -27.56 14.24 19.76
C MET A 1 -28.80 13.92 18.94
N LYS A 2 -28.87 14.37 17.69
CA LYS A 2 -29.86 13.84 16.75
C LYS A 2 -29.36 12.46 16.33
N THR A 3 -29.87 11.43 16.94
CA THR A 3 -29.62 10.02 16.54
C THR A 3 -30.51 9.73 15.35
N GLY A 4 -29.97 9.80 14.15
CA GLY A 4 -30.65 9.31 12.95
C GLY A 4 -30.58 7.79 12.90
N LEU A 5 -31.67 7.12 12.52
CA LEU A 5 -31.68 5.70 12.22
C LEU A 5 -31.07 5.49 10.84
N CYS A 6 -30.02 4.67 10.74
CA CYS A 6 -29.43 4.33 9.44
C CYS A 6 -30.27 3.24 8.78
N LEU A 7 -31.06 3.59 7.76
CA LEU A 7 -31.91 2.63 7.02
C LEU A 7 -31.19 1.98 5.86
N HIS A 8 -30.06 2.55 5.41
CA HIS A 8 -29.27 2.06 4.27
C HIS A 8 -27.80 2.01 4.68
N GLY A 9 -27.15 0.89 4.51
CA GLY A 9 -25.70 0.80 4.58
C GLY A 9 -25.07 1.62 3.44
N PHE A 10 -23.85 2.12 3.64
CA PHE A 10 -23.10 2.89 2.61
C PHE A 10 -22.97 2.16 1.27
N GLN A 11 -23.05 0.84 1.28
CA GLN A 11 -22.94 -0.01 0.08
C GLN A 11 -24.28 -0.48 -0.46
N GLU A 12 -25.36 -0.33 0.29
CA GLU A 12 -26.68 -0.62 -0.19
C GLU A 12 -27.20 0.60 -0.95
N LYS A 13 -27.21 0.51 -2.28
CA LYS A 13 -27.86 1.54 -3.08
C LYS A 13 -29.32 1.64 -2.64
N PRO A 14 -29.82 2.83 -2.30
CA PRO A 14 -31.25 3.01 -2.14
C PRO A 14 -31.93 2.58 -3.44
N VAL A 15 -33.11 1.97 -3.32
CA VAL A 15 -33.89 1.61 -4.50
C VAL A 15 -34.03 2.84 -5.37
N SER A 16 -33.51 2.77 -6.58
CA SER A 16 -33.69 3.81 -7.59
C SER A 16 -35.06 3.63 -8.23
N GLY A 17 -35.85 4.67 -8.27
CA GLY A 17 -37.19 4.58 -8.85
C GLY A 17 -38.07 5.80 -8.50
N SER A 18 -39.37 5.62 -8.58
CA SER A 18 -40.31 6.65 -8.17
C SER A 18 -40.14 7.00 -6.69
N PRO A 19 -40.47 8.23 -6.26
CA PRO A 19 -40.46 8.60 -4.82
C PRO A 19 -41.23 7.62 -3.95
N GLU A 20 -42.29 7.05 -4.46
CA GLU A 20 -43.10 6.03 -3.76
C GLU A 20 -42.33 4.73 -3.54
N ALA A 21 -41.58 4.26 -4.53
CA ALA A 21 -40.73 3.07 -4.39
C ALA A 21 -39.62 3.27 -3.33
N ILE A 22 -39.02 4.45 -3.28
CA ILE A 22 -37.99 4.82 -2.29
C ILE A 22 -38.60 4.85 -0.88
N VAL A 23 -39.74 5.46 -0.72
CA VAL A 23 -40.48 5.50 0.59
C VAL A 23 -40.86 4.10 1.05
N ASN A 24 -41.41 3.29 0.17
CA ASN A 24 -41.80 1.90 0.51
C ASN A 24 -40.61 1.04 0.89
N ASP A 25 -39.46 1.18 0.22
CA ASP A 25 -38.24 0.46 0.61
C ASP A 25 -37.72 0.93 1.99
N SER A 26 -37.72 2.22 2.24
CA SER A 26 -37.34 2.79 3.54
C SER A 26 -38.24 2.31 4.67
N LEU A 27 -39.55 2.27 4.45
CA LEU A 27 -40.52 1.75 5.42
C LEU A 27 -40.34 0.26 5.68
N ARG A 28 -40.09 -0.53 4.64
CA ARG A 28 -39.79 -1.96 4.79
C ARG A 28 -38.50 -2.20 5.60
N ARG A 29 -37.46 -1.46 5.37
CA ARG A 29 -36.20 -1.53 6.13
C ARG A 29 -36.39 -1.10 7.58
N PHE A 30 -37.14 -0.02 7.79
CA PHE A 30 -37.52 0.41 9.13
C PHE A 30 -38.31 -0.68 9.89
N ALA A 31 -39.32 -1.28 9.25
CA ALA A 31 -40.11 -2.39 9.84
C ALA A 31 -39.21 -3.58 10.21
N LYS A 32 -38.21 -3.92 9.35
CA LYS A 32 -37.25 -4.98 9.65
C LYS A 32 -36.42 -4.66 10.90
N ILE A 33 -35.91 -3.42 11.03
CA ILE A 33 -35.16 -3.00 12.22
C ILE A 33 -36.03 -3.08 13.48
N VAL A 34 -37.27 -2.60 13.40
CA VAL A 34 -38.23 -2.69 14.53
C VAL A 34 -38.48 -4.16 14.90
N GLN A 35 -38.72 -5.03 13.91
CA GLN A 35 -38.93 -6.46 14.13
C GLN A 35 -37.71 -7.12 14.78
N MET A 36 -36.48 -6.77 14.36
CA MET A 36 -35.26 -7.27 14.98
C MET A 36 -35.06 -6.77 16.41
N SER A 37 -35.61 -5.61 16.76
CA SER A 37 -35.57 -5.09 18.14
C SER A 37 -36.56 -5.72 19.10
N LEU A 38 -37.55 -6.46 18.63
CA LEU A 38 -38.54 -7.15 19.48
C LEU A 38 -37.90 -8.34 20.21
N PRO A 39 -38.33 -8.63 21.45
CA PRO A 39 -37.84 -9.80 22.21
C PRO A 39 -38.07 -11.15 21.53
N THR A 40 -39.06 -11.22 20.63
CA THR A 40 -39.43 -12.42 19.86
C THR A 40 -38.47 -12.72 18.69
N SER A 41 -37.57 -11.79 18.29
CA SER A 41 -36.61 -12.06 17.24
C SER A 41 -35.44 -12.90 17.76
N SER A 42 -34.81 -13.69 16.87
CA SER A 42 -33.68 -14.53 17.28
C SER A 42 -32.52 -13.65 17.78
N SER A 43 -31.88 -14.04 18.88
CA SER A 43 -30.72 -13.36 19.44
C SER A 43 -29.56 -13.34 18.47
N ASP A 44 -29.40 -14.40 17.68
CA ASP A 44 -28.28 -14.58 16.76
C ASP A 44 -28.35 -13.64 15.55
N ALA A 45 -29.56 -13.43 14.99
CA ALA A 45 -29.75 -12.47 13.90
C ALA A 45 -29.42 -11.03 14.34
N ARG A 46 -29.81 -10.67 15.57
CA ARG A 46 -29.46 -9.35 16.15
C ARG A 46 -27.97 -9.21 16.38
N LYS A 47 -27.33 -10.27 16.87
CA LYS A 47 -25.88 -10.29 17.11
C LYS A 47 -25.10 -10.10 15.83
N VAL A 48 -25.43 -10.85 14.78
CA VAL A 48 -24.77 -10.75 13.46
C VAL A 48 -24.91 -9.34 12.87
N GLU A 49 -26.11 -8.75 12.93
CA GLU A 49 -26.32 -7.39 12.42
C GLU A 49 -25.54 -6.34 13.24
N PHE A 50 -25.50 -6.51 14.56
CA PHE A 50 -24.73 -5.66 15.45
C PHE A 50 -23.22 -5.75 15.17
N GLU A 51 -22.68 -6.93 15.03
CA GLU A 51 -21.26 -7.16 14.72
C GLU A 51 -20.88 -6.51 13.39
N ARG A 52 -21.75 -6.63 12.38
CA ARG A 52 -21.59 -6.02 11.07
C ARG A 52 -21.54 -4.50 11.09
N GLU A 53 -22.35 -3.86 11.92
CA GLU A 53 -22.49 -2.40 11.99
C GLU A 53 -21.65 -1.75 13.11
N SER A 54 -20.99 -2.55 13.93
CA SER A 54 -20.33 -2.11 15.17
C SER A 54 -19.35 -0.97 14.94
N MET A 55 -18.52 -1.01 13.87
CA MET A 55 -17.56 0.04 13.54
C MET A 55 -18.21 1.34 13.08
N SER A 56 -19.35 1.26 12.40
CA SER A 56 -20.11 2.44 11.96
C SER A 56 -20.64 3.19 13.18
N TYR A 57 -21.22 2.47 14.13
CA TYR A 57 -21.70 3.06 15.38
C TYR A 57 -20.55 3.61 16.23
N TRP A 58 -19.43 2.90 16.32
CA TRP A 58 -18.25 3.39 17.03
C TRP A 58 -17.74 4.71 16.44
N LYS A 59 -17.63 4.79 15.13
CA LYS A 59 -17.20 6.01 14.43
C LYS A 59 -18.16 7.19 14.62
N MET A 60 -19.47 6.94 14.69
CA MET A 60 -20.47 8.00 14.92
C MET A 60 -20.37 8.64 16.31
N GLN A 61 -19.76 7.97 17.28
CA GLN A 61 -19.56 8.51 18.63
C GLN A 61 -18.25 9.30 18.76
N HIS A 62 -17.40 9.31 17.74
CA HIS A 62 -16.18 10.13 17.74
C HIS A 62 -16.55 11.61 17.74
N ARG A 63 -15.94 12.36 18.63
CA ARG A 63 -15.98 13.82 18.54
C ARG A 63 -15.03 14.28 17.44
N ALA A 64 -15.42 15.30 16.67
CA ALA A 64 -14.61 15.87 15.59
C ALA A 64 -13.23 16.40 16.06
N SER A 65 -13.05 16.61 17.36
CA SER A 65 -11.81 17.05 18.00
C SER A 65 -10.98 15.92 18.61
N ALA A 66 -11.35 14.64 18.38
CA ALA A 66 -10.58 13.52 18.91
C ALA A 66 -9.23 13.41 18.18
N GLN A 67 -8.15 13.26 18.95
CA GLN A 67 -6.81 13.06 18.44
C GLN A 67 -6.73 11.80 17.58
N SER A 68 -6.15 11.90 16.38
CA SER A 68 -5.92 10.76 15.50
C SER A 68 -4.84 9.85 16.08
N VAL A 69 -5.07 8.55 16.04
CA VAL A 69 -4.13 7.52 16.51
C VAL A 69 -3.69 6.70 15.31
N ASN A 70 -2.39 6.50 15.19
CA ASN A 70 -1.79 5.67 14.14
C ASN A 70 -1.09 4.47 14.80
N LEU A 71 -1.58 3.27 14.56
CA LEU A 71 -0.95 2.03 14.96
C LEU A 71 -0.05 1.56 13.81
N VAL A 72 1.25 1.60 14.03
CA VAL A 72 2.25 1.30 12.97
C VAL A 72 2.17 -0.15 12.53
N GLN A 73 1.95 -1.05 13.48
CA GLN A 73 1.84 -2.49 13.21
C GLN A 73 0.98 -3.14 14.28
N ARG A 74 0.11 -4.09 13.88
CA ARG A 74 -0.62 -4.92 14.86
C ARG A 74 0.35 -5.76 15.66
N PRO A 75 0.26 -5.75 16.98
CA PRO A 75 0.96 -6.71 17.82
C PRO A 75 0.43 -8.13 17.61
N SER A 76 1.29 -9.13 17.81
CA SER A 76 0.89 -10.53 17.77
C SER A 76 0.11 -10.98 19.02
N GLY A 77 0.15 -10.22 20.11
CA GLY A 77 -0.53 -10.52 21.36
C GLY A 77 -0.76 -9.30 22.22
N ALA A 78 -1.49 -9.47 23.31
CA ALA A 78 -1.76 -8.41 24.26
C ALA A 78 -0.47 -7.83 24.84
N GLY A 79 -0.41 -6.50 25.02
CA GLY A 79 0.75 -5.88 25.62
C GLY A 79 0.80 -4.37 25.53
N ALA A 80 1.76 -3.80 26.26
CA ALA A 80 2.03 -2.38 26.29
C ALA A 80 2.59 -1.88 24.96
N LEU A 81 2.14 -0.71 24.52
CA LEU A 81 2.64 0.01 23.37
C LEU A 81 3.32 1.30 23.81
N LEU A 82 4.36 1.66 23.09
CA LEU A 82 4.91 2.99 23.15
C LEU A 82 3.99 3.96 22.40
N ALA A 83 3.74 5.11 23.00
CA ALA A 83 3.03 6.22 22.40
C ALA A 83 3.97 7.40 22.22
N VAL A 84 3.97 7.96 21.02
CA VAL A 84 4.78 9.13 20.66
C VAL A 84 3.86 10.21 20.11
N THR A 85 3.98 11.41 20.67
CA THR A 85 3.42 12.65 20.14
C THR A 85 4.57 13.58 19.88
N ASP A 86 4.78 14.00 18.63
CA ASP A 86 5.83 14.96 18.30
C ASP A 86 5.20 16.16 17.56
N PRO A 87 5.20 17.33 18.18
CA PRO A 87 4.62 18.55 17.57
C PRO A 87 5.25 18.95 16.23
N ARG A 88 6.47 18.47 15.94
CA ARG A 88 7.14 18.73 14.66
C ARG A 88 6.52 17.96 13.51
N LEU A 89 5.82 16.86 13.81
CA LEU A 89 5.10 16.03 12.83
C LEU A 89 3.76 16.66 12.43
N ASP A 90 3.24 17.55 13.25
CA ASP A 90 1.94 18.19 13.16
C ASP A 90 1.70 18.93 11.86
N ARG A 91 2.67 19.74 11.45
CA ARG A 91 2.55 20.63 10.29
C ARG A 91 2.51 19.90 8.94
N ARG A 92 2.96 18.64 8.88
CA ARG A 92 3.06 17.85 7.65
C ARG A 92 1.94 16.82 7.48
N ILE A 93 1.31 16.38 8.56
CA ILE A 93 0.40 15.24 8.57
C ILE A 93 -1.05 15.64 8.97
N GLY A 94 -1.30 16.93 9.21
CA GLY A 94 -2.66 17.45 9.41
C GLY A 94 -3.27 17.20 10.79
N GLY A 95 -2.55 17.50 11.86
CA GLY A 95 -3.01 17.42 13.25
C GLY A 95 -1.95 16.84 14.20
N GLU A 96 -2.22 16.76 15.50
CA GLU A 96 -1.30 16.12 16.48
C GLU A 96 -1.54 14.60 16.55
N PRO A 97 -1.03 13.78 15.61
CA PRO A 97 -1.23 12.33 15.64
C PRO A 97 -0.44 11.70 16.77
N VAL A 98 -1.02 10.66 17.34
CA VAL A 98 -0.35 9.76 18.27
C VAL A 98 0.10 8.54 17.50
N TRP A 99 1.37 8.18 17.62
CA TRP A 99 1.94 6.99 17.01
C TRP A 99 2.09 5.91 18.06
N LEU A 100 1.50 4.75 17.80
CA LEU A 100 1.56 3.58 18.67
C LEU A 100 2.35 2.45 18.01
N ALA A 101 3.30 1.84 18.73
CA ALA A 101 3.98 0.61 18.33
C ALA A 101 4.53 -0.12 19.55
N GLN A 102 4.95 -1.38 19.37
CA GLN A 102 5.57 -2.18 20.43
C GLN A 102 6.94 -1.65 20.87
N ASN A 103 7.68 -1.01 19.97
CA ASN A 103 9.00 -0.44 20.24
C ASN A 103 9.22 0.90 19.50
N ALA A 104 10.24 1.63 19.94
CA ALA A 104 10.57 2.94 19.40
C ALA A 104 11.14 2.85 17.97
N ASP A 105 11.83 1.78 17.63
CA ASP A 105 12.45 1.61 16.32
C ASP A 105 11.41 1.44 15.23
N ALA A 106 10.30 0.74 15.50
CA ALA A 106 9.19 0.63 14.57
C ALA A 106 8.58 2.00 14.24
N ILE A 107 8.38 2.87 15.26
CA ILE A 107 7.89 4.23 15.04
C ILE A 107 8.94 5.05 14.26
N ALA A 108 10.20 4.99 14.68
CA ALA A 108 11.29 5.73 14.04
C ALA A 108 11.43 5.36 12.56
N SER A 109 11.45 4.05 12.25
CA SER A 109 11.55 3.54 10.89
C SER A 109 10.37 3.96 10.02
N HIS A 110 9.15 3.88 10.56
CA HIS A 110 7.95 4.34 9.85
C HIS A 110 8.00 5.84 9.56
N LEU A 111 8.34 6.64 10.55
CA LEU A 111 8.43 8.09 10.41
C LEU A 111 9.59 8.50 9.49
N GLU A 112 10.72 7.79 9.53
CA GLU A 112 11.82 7.98 8.59
C GLU A 112 11.39 7.70 7.16
N ALA A 113 10.63 6.61 6.94
CA ALA A 113 10.08 6.29 5.63
C ALA A 113 9.15 7.40 5.11
N VAL A 114 8.21 7.87 5.94
CA VAL A 114 7.21 8.88 5.56
C VAL A 114 7.82 10.27 5.39
N LEU A 115 8.77 10.65 6.23
CA LEU A 115 9.34 12.01 6.26
C LEU A 115 10.63 12.16 5.43
N GLY A 116 11.23 11.05 5.02
CA GLY A 116 12.49 11.03 4.27
C GLY A 116 13.71 11.53 5.07
N GLN A 117 13.62 11.55 6.39
CA GLN A 117 14.70 12.00 7.29
C GLN A 117 14.69 11.21 8.59
N ARG A 118 15.86 11.01 9.18
CA ARG A 118 16.00 10.32 10.47
C ARG A 118 15.22 11.04 11.58
N VAL A 119 14.38 10.28 12.27
CA VAL A 119 13.59 10.75 13.39
C VAL A 119 14.11 10.13 14.68
N LYS A 120 14.59 10.98 15.62
CA LYS A 120 14.94 10.52 16.96
C LYS A 120 13.69 10.58 17.84
N ILE A 121 13.23 9.44 18.27
CA ILE A 121 12.15 9.34 19.26
C ILE A 121 12.72 9.72 20.64
N ARG A 122 12.27 10.85 21.21
CA ARG A 122 12.79 11.34 22.49
C ARG A 122 11.87 11.08 23.66
N ASP A 123 10.57 11.21 23.51
CA ASP A 123 9.58 11.20 24.59
C ASP A 123 8.57 10.07 24.42
N ALA A 124 9.09 8.84 24.15
CA ALA A 124 8.23 7.66 24.07
C ALA A 124 7.82 7.21 25.47
N ALA A 125 6.52 7.17 25.74
CA ALA A 125 5.96 6.64 26.97
C ALA A 125 5.23 5.32 26.69
N ARG A 126 5.24 4.37 27.61
CA ARG A 126 4.42 3.16 27.57
C ARG A 126 2.95 3.51 27.87
N ALA A 127 2.40 4.42 27.08
CA ALA A 127 1.08 4.99 27.25
C ALA A 127 -0.01 4.30 26.43
N GLY A 128 0.35 3.33 25.59
CA GLY A 128 -0.57 2.51 24.82
C GLY A 128 -0.69 1.10 25.36
N PHE A 129 -1.82 0.45 25.11
CA PHE A 129 -2.03 -0.98 25.33
C PHE A 129 -2.85 -1.55 24.18
N TYR A 130 -2.47 -2.72 23.71
CA TYR A 130 -3.20 -3.44 22.69
C TYR A 130 -3.68 -4.76 23.24
N VAL A 131 -4.93 -5.13 22.89
CA VAL A 131 -5.49 -6.44 23.25
C VAL A 131 -6.53 -6.85 22.22
N LYS A 132 -6.59 -8.15 21.92
CA LYS A 132 -7.64 -8.77 21.11
C LYS A 132 -8.76 -9.20 22.04
N LEU A 133 -10.01 -8.89 21.63
CA LEU A 133 -11.22 -9.29 22.35
C LEU A 133 -11.70 -10.66 21.88
N GLU A 134 -12.19 -11.47 22.80
CA GLU A 134 -12.81 -12.76 22.52
C GLU A 134 -14.26 -12.62 22.02
N THR A 135 -14.95 -11.57 22.46
CA THR A 135 -16.34 -11.26 22.08
C THR A 135 -16.52 -9.77 21.84
N TYR A 136 -17.55 -9.42 21.08
CA TYR A 136 -17.86 -8.02 20.80
C TYR A 136 -18.37 -7.31 22.07
N PRO A 137 -17.78 -6.15 22.43
CA PRO A 137 -18.26 -5.33 23.54
C PRO A 137 -19.46 -4.49 23.12
N ASP A 138 -20.18 -3.94 24.12
CA ASP A 138 -21.22 -2.97 23.84
C ASP A 138 -20.69 -1.78 23.03
N ILE A 139 -21.52 -1.25 22.13
CA ILE A 139 -21.20 -0.09 21.28
C ILE A 139 -20.93 1.15 22.12
N LYS A 140 -21.66 1.31 23.22
CA LYS A 140 -21.53 2.46 24.10
C LYS A 140 -20.26 2.32 24.92
N ALA A 141 -19.31 3.25 24.74
CA ALA A 141 -18.16 3.32 25.61
C ALA A 141 -18.60 3.48 27.08
N PRO A 142 -17.97 2.76 28.01
CA PRO A 142 -18.31 2.83 29.43
C PRO A 142 -17.91 4.19 30.01
N LEU A 143 -18.44 4.49 31.18
CA LEU A 143 -17.86 5.56 32.00
C LEU A 143 -16.44 5.18 32.46
N PRO A 144 -15.58 6.17 32.77
CA PRO A 144 -14.20 5.87 33.20
C PRO A 144 -14.13 4.84 34.31
N GLY A 145 -15.01 4.91 35.32
CA GLY A 145 -15.07 3.99 36.45
C GLY A 145 -15.51 2.56 36.13
N GLU A 146 -16.19 2.39 35.00
CA GLU A 146 -16.76 1.11 34.57
C GLU A 146 -15.86 0.37 33.56
N LEU A 147 -14.76 0.99 33.11
CA LEU A 147 -13.92 0.49 32.01
C LEU A 147 -13.47 -0.96 32.20
N PHE A 148 -13.01 -1.33 33.38
CA PHE A 148 -12.49 -2.68 33.63
C PHE A 148 -13.61 -3.72 33.76
N ASP A 149 -14.73 -3.37 34.37
CA ASP A 149 -15.89 -4.25 34.47
C ASP A 149 -16.52 -4.47 33.09
N TRP A 150 -16.49 -3.43 32.21
CA TRP A 150 -16.93 -3.52 30.82
C TRP A 150 -16.00 -4.41 29.97
N LEU A 151 -14.65 -4.33 30.15
CA LEU A 151 -13.69 -5.12 29.38
C LEU A 151 -13.57 -6.58 29.85
N ARG A 152 -13.76 -6.83 31.14
CA ARG A 152 -13.51 -8.13 31.74
C ARG A 152 -14.20 -9.33 31.07
N PRO A 153 -15.49 -9.24 30.66
CA PRO A 153 -16.17 -10.35 29.99
C PRO A 153 -15.65 -10.69 28.60
N HIS A 154 -14.90 -9.77 27.99
CA HIS A 154 -14.44 -9.85 26.61
C HIS A 154 -12.95 -10.21 26.49
N LEU A 155 -12.26 -10.46 27.60
CA LEU A 155 -10.84 -10.73 27.66
C LEU A 155 -10.54 -12.09 28.30
N THR A 156 -9.47 -12.74 27.85
CA THR A 156 -8.90 -13.87 28.58
C THR A 156 -8.39 -13.40 29.94
N SER A 157 -8.29 -14.30 30.91
CA SER A 157 -7.75 -13.98 32.24
C SER A 157 -6.33 -13.44 32.18
N GLU A 158 -5.52 -13.95 31.25
CA GLU A 158 -4.14 -13.50 31.03
C GLU A 158 -4.11 -12.07 30.49
N SER A 159 -4.82 -11.81 29.39
CA SER A 159 -4.90 -10.47 28.77
C SER A 159 -5.45 -9.41 29.74
N TYR A 160 -6.43 -9.80 30.54
CA TYR A 160 -6.98 -8.90 31.57
C TYR A 160 -5.96 -8.59 32.66
N SER A 161 -5.19 -9.60 33.13
CA SER A 161 -4.10 -9.38 34.09
C SER A 161 -3.00 -8.46 33.55
N GLN A 162 -2.62 -8.65 32.29
CA GLN A 162 -1.62 -7.79 31.61
C GLN A 162 -2.13 -6.34 31.48
N LEU A 163 -3.42 -6.15 31.14
CA LEU A 163 -4.04 -4.83 31.08
C LEU A 163 -4.01 -4.12 32.44
N LEU A 164 -4.32 -4.83 33.53
CA LEU A 164 -4.28 -4.27 34.88
C LEU A 164 -2.86 -3.90 35.33
N SER A 165 -1.87 -4.73 35.02
CA SER A 165 -0.46 -4.45 35.29
C SER A 165 0.01 -3.20 34.58
N TRP A 166 -0.21 -3.12 33.25
CA TRP A 166 0.11 -1.95 32.44
C TRP A 166 -0.58 -0.68 32.98
N PHE A 167 -1.85 -0.80 33.33
CA PHE A 167 -2.60 0.33 33.84
C PHE A 167 -2.02 0.87 35.16
N GLY A 168 -1.56 -0.02 36.04
CA GLY A 168 -0.85 0.32 37.27
C GLY A 168 0.47 1.04 37.01
N GLU A 169 1.26 0.53 36.07
CA GLU A 169 2.57 1.08 35.67
C GLU A 169 2.43 2.44 35.00
N SER A 170 1.40 2.64 34.20
CA SER A 170 1.13 3.87 33.44
C SER A 170 0.33 4.92 34.18
N CYS A 171 0.10 4.73 35.48
CA CYS A 171 -0.80 5.58 36.27
C CYS A 171 -0.37 7.05 36.40
N SER A 172 0.88 7.40 36.13
CA SER A 172 1.42 8.77 36.12
C SER A 172 1.33 9.45 34.75
N ILE A 173 0.83 8.77 33.70
CA ILE A 173 0.76 9.29 32.35
C ILE A 173 -0.59 9.98 32.14
N VAL A 174 -0.55 11.21 31.65
CA VAL A 174 -1.73 12.07 31.46
C VAL A 174 -2.73 11.48 30.45
N SER A 175 -2.23 10.99 29.32
CA SER A 175 -3.07 10.39 28.27
C SER A 175 -2.60 8.99 27.97
N ARG A 176 -3.53 8.06 27.93
CA ARG A 176 -3.30 6.62 27.67
C ARG A 176 -4.27 6.13 26.62
N TRP A 177 -3.82 5.24 25.76
CA TRP A 177 -4.61 4.70 24.66
C TRP A 177 -4.75 3.19 24.80
N ILE A 178 -5.97 2.69 24.60
CA ILE A 178 -6.26 1.25 24.61
C ILE A 178 -6.81 0.89 23.24
N ALA A 179 -6.06 0.09 22.49
CA ALA A 179 -6.45 -0.45 21.21
C ALA A 179 -7.06 -1.84 21.41
N LEU A 180 -8.35 -1.95 21.15
CA LEU A 180 -9.17 -3.16 21.34
C LEU A 180 -9.46 -3.76 19.97
N GLU A 181 -8.76 -4.81 19.57
CA GLU A 181 -9.07 -5.53 18.33
C GLU A 181 -10.31 -6.38 18.53
N LEU A 182 -11.27 -6.21 17.64
CA LEU A 182 -12.53 -6.97 17.68
C LEU A 182 -12.29 -8.43 17.25
N PRO A 183 -13.17 -9.36 17.67
CA PRO A 183 -13.11 -10.73 17.19
C PRO A 183 -13.20 -10.80 15.66
N GLY A 184 -12.44 -11.68 15.03
CA GLY A 184 -12.44 -11.86 13.57
C GLY A 184 -11.10 -12.40 13.07
N ASP A 185 -11.02 -12.51 11.73
CA ASP A 185 -9.83 -12.91 11.01
C ASP A 185 -8.76 -11.80 10.98
N ALA A 186 -7.65 -12.08 10.33
CA ALA A 186 -6.59 -11.10 10.13
C ALA A 186 -7.15 -9.82 9.48
N GLY A 187 -6.87 -8.67 10.10
CA GLY A 187 -7.41 -7.38 9.67
C GLY A 187 -8.73 -6.98 10.36
N ALA A 188 -9.12 -7.66 11.45
CA ALA A 188 -10.28 -7.26 12.24
C ALA A 188 -10.22 -5.79 12.68
N PRO A 189 -11.35 -5.10 12.78
CA PRO A 189 -11.40 -3.70 13.21
C PRO A 189 -10.86 -3.50 14.62
N ILE A 190 -10.33 -2.31 14.89
CA ILE A 190 -9.83 -1.92 16.22
C ILE A 190 -10.64 -0.74 16.75
N TYR A 191 -11.18 -0.88 17.97
CA TYR A 191 -11.68 0.22 18.75
C TYR A 191 -10.52 0.87 19.50
N CYS A 192 -10.46 2.18 19.51
CA CYS A 192 -9.46 2.90 20.28
C CYS A 192 -10.12 3.78 21.34
N LEU A 193 -9.70 3.59 22.58
CA LEU A 193 -10.10 4.42 23.72
C LEU A 193 -8.94 5.30 24.16
N ASN A 194 -9.22 6.57 24.40
CA ASN A 194 -8.30 7.49 25.06
C ASN A 194 -8.78 7.78 26.48
N LEU A 195 -7.96 7.42 27.45
CA LEU A 195 -8.14 7.74 28.86
C LEU A 195 -7.24 8.91 29.22
N ARG A 196 -7.82 10.05 29.59
CA ARG A 196 -7.08 11.27 29.96
C ARG A 196 -7.36 11.67 31.39
N ASP A 197 -6.30 11.80 32.19
CA ASP A 197 -6.31 12.28 33.56
C ASP A 197 -5.81 13.74 33.62
N ARG A 198 -6.75 14.68 33.72
CA ARG A 198 -6.44 16.12 33.74
C ARG A 198 -5.78 16.56 35.04
N SER A 199 -6.00 15.85 36.14
CA SER A 199 -5.39 16.17 37.44
C SER A 199 -3.85 16.02 37.38
N LEU A 200 -3.34 15.12 36.56
CA LEU A 200 -1.90 14.93 36.35
C LEU A 200 -1.28 16.05 35.49
N ALA A 201 -2.05 16.67 34.63
CA ALA A 201 -1.58 17.80 33.81
C ALA A 201 -1.38 19.07 34.62
N GLN A 202 -2.14 19.25 35.71
CA GLN A 202 -2.10 20.44 36.59
C GLN A 202 -1.04 20.32 37.71
N ASN A 203 -0.64 19.11 38.10
CA ASN A 203 0.27 18.87 39.21
C ASN A 203 1.63 18.37 38.74
N LYS A 204 2.61 19.25 38.56
CA LYS A 204 4.02 18.91 38.37
C LYS A 204 4.71 18.30 39.59
N ALA A 205 4.02 18.14 40.72
CA ALA A 205 4.62 17.71 41.99
C ALA A 205 3.69 16.87 42.87
N VAL A 206 3.49 15.58 42.57
CA VAL A 206 3.07 14.64 43.62
C VAL A 206 3.78 13.31 43.43
N LYS A 207 4.79 13.08 44.28
CA LYS A 207 5.39 11.75 44.49
C LYS A 207 4.35 10.86 45.19
N LEU A 208 3.99 9.75 44.58
CA LEU A 208 3.06 8.77 45.15
C LEU A 208 3.67 7.38 45.23
N GLY A 209 3.89 6.97 46.47
CA GLY A 209 3.98 5.53 46.82
C GLY A 209 2.61 5.00 47.22
N VAL A 210 2.24 3.78 46.88
CA VAL A 210 1.38 2.79 47.59
C VAL A 210 0.54 1.87 46.65
N ARG A 211 0.53 0.59 46.96
CA ARG A 211 -0.28 -0.64 46.63
C ARG A 211 -1.33 -0.57 45.53
N ALA A 212 -1.07 -1.31 44.41
CA ALA A 212 -1.74 -1.24 43.12
C ALA A 212 -3.26 -1.62 43.10
N GLY A 213 -3.71 -2.57 43.87
CA GLY A 213 -5.06 -3.12 43.69
C GLY A 213 -6.24 -2.25 44.20
N ARG A 214 -6.07 -1.54 45.33
CA ARG A 214 -7.13 -0.68 45.93
C ARG A 214 -7.24 0.68 45.27
N ARG A 215 -6.19 1.16 44.63
CA ARG A 215 -6.17 2.50 44.00
C ARG A 215 -6.79 2.57 42.62
N VAL A 216 -6.90 1.49 41.90
CA VAL A 216 -7.53 1.49 40.57
C VAL A 216 -8.97 1.94 40.69
N LYS A 217 -9.76 1.41 41.64
CA LYS A 217 -11.16 1.84 41.86
C LYS A 217 -11.30 3.29 42.34
N ALA A 218 -10.45 3.73 43.25
CA ALA A 218 -10.51 5.09 43.82
C ALA A 218 -10.13 6.20 42.82
N LYS A 219 -9.24 5.92 41.86
CA LYS A 219 -8.82 6.88 40.84
C LYS A 219 -9.86 7.12 39.75
N PHE A 220 -10.75 6.15 39.46
CA PHE A 220 -11.77 6.27 38.45
C PHE A 220 -12.99 7.12 38.87
N SER A 221 -13.17 7.36 40.15
CA SER A 221 -14.21 8.28 40.67
C SER A 221 -13.81 9.76 40.61
N ASN A 222 -12.59 10.09 40.13
CA ASN A 222 -12.17 11.46 39.99
C ASN A 222 -12.83 12.10 38.74
N PRO A 223 -13.57 13.22 38.87
CA PRO A 223 -14.21 13.92 37.76
C PRO A 223 -13.22 14.44 36.69
N ASP A 224 -11.93 14.50 37.03
CA ASP A 224 -10.86 14.91 36.10
C ASP A 224 -10.45 13.83 35.11
N ILE A 225 -10.91 12.59 35.30
CA ILE A 225 -10.65 11.49 34.37
C ILE A 225 -11.75 11.43 33.32
N THR A 226 -11.32 11.52 32.06
CA THR A 226 -12.22 11.40 30.90
C THR A 226 -11.86 10.19 30.07
N LEU A 227 -12.84 9.45 29.58
CA LEU A 227 -12.72 8.40 28.60
C LEU A 227 -13.40 8.84 27.29
N SER A 228 -12.70 8.75 26.19
CA SER A 228 -13.22 9.10 24.87
C SER A 228 -12.78 8.08 23.84
N GLN A 229 -13.61 7.94 22.81
CA GLN A 229 -13.27 7.17 21.64
C GLN A 229 -12.36 7.96 20.72
N SER A 230 -11.37 7.32 20.14
CA SER A 230 -10.46 7.90 19.17
C SER A 230 -10.53 7.15 17.84
N ALA A 231 -10.39 7.88 16.75
CA ALA A 231 -10.16 7.26 15.45
C ALA A 231 -8.76 6.63 15.45
N ILE A 232 -8.64 5.43 14.88
CA ILE A 232 -7.37 4.74 14.74
C ILE A 232 -7.15 4.37 13.28
N ASN A 233 -5.97 4.70 12.76
CA ASN A 233 -5.48 4.25 11.47
C ASN A 233 -4.51 3.10 11.74
N ILE A 234 -4.70 2.00 11.06
CA ILE A 234 -3.84 0.83 11.17
C ILE A 234 -2.95 0.82 9.92
N LEU A 235 -1.64 0.83 10.13
CA LEU A 235 -0.66 1.00 9.05
C LEU A 235 0.06 -0.30 8.71
N ASP A 236 -0.53 -1.42 9.08
CA ASP A 236 -0.02 -2.73 8.72
C ASP A 236 -0.40 -3.14 7.29
N ARG A 237 0.26 -4.18 6.82
CA ARG A 237 0.07 -4.72 5.47
C ARG A 237 -1.36 -5.18 5.21
N ALA A 238 -1.97 -5.84 6.19
CA ALA A 238 -3.31 -6.38 6.06
C ALA A 238 -4.35 -5.28 5.83
N GLU A 239 -4.23 -4.14 6.53
CA GLU A 239 -5.13 -3.01 6.37
C GLU A 239 -4.86 -2.24 5.07
N ILE A 240 -3.57 -1.93 4.78
CA ILE A 240 -3.19 -1.15 3.59
C ILE A 240 -3.61 -1.86 2.30
N LEU A 241 -3.48 -3.19 2.25
CA LEU A 241 -3.82 -4.01 1.08
C LEU A 241 -5.22 -4.65 1.16
N SER A 242 -6.03 -4.30 2.16
CA SER A 242 -7.32 -4.94 2.45
C SER A 242 -8.33 -4.91 1.29
N ARG A 243 -8.21 -3.94 0.39
CA ARG A 243 -9.13 -3.77 -0.74
C ARG A 243 -8.81 -4.64 -1.94
N ASP A 244 -7.58 -5.09 -2.08
CA ASP A 244 -7.18 -5.97 -3.20
C ASP A 244 -7.74 -7.40 -3.03
N ARG A 245 -7.92 -7.87 -1.79
CA ARG A 245 -8.36 -9.24 -1.45
C ARG A 245 -7.61 -10.33 -2.20
N ASN A 246 -6.36 -10.07 -2.56
CA ASN A 246 -5.52 -11.03 -3.26
C ASN A 246 -5.12 -12.17 -2.32
N SER A 247 -5.48 -13.40 -2.66
CA SER A 247 -5.12 -14.60 -1.89
C SER A 247 -3.61 -14.92 -1.89
N LYS A 248 -2.83 -14.22 -2.72
CA LYS A 248 -1.38 -14.41 -2.86
C LYS A 248 -0.55 -13.32 -2.17
N LEU A 249 -1.15 -12.53 -1.28
CA LEU A 249 -0.45 -11.43 -0.60
C LEU A 249 0.78 -11.89 0.19
N ASP A 250 0.76 -13.09 0.77
CA ASP A 250 1.91 -13.63 1.51
C ASP A 250 3.07 -13.98 0.57
N VAL A 251 2.78 -14.50 -0.62
CA VAL A 251 3.78 -14.77 -1.66
C VAL A 251 4.41 -13.45 -2.11
N LEU A 252 3.59 -12.43 -2.41
CA LEU A 252 4.08 -11.11 -2.78
C LEU A 252 4.86 -10.43 -1.66
N ALA A 253 4.49 -10.67 -0.39
CA ALA A 253 5.19 -10.11 0.76
C ALA A 253 6.65 -10.54 0.86
N SER A 254 6.97 -11.76 0.46
CA SER A 254 8.33 -12.30 0.45
C SER A 254 9.08 -12.03 -0.85
N ALA A 255 8.36 -11.67 -1.92
CA ALA A 255 8.94 -11.49 -3.25
C ALA A 255 9.96 -10.35 -3.31
N ARG A 256 11.06 -10.60 -4.04
CA ARG A 256 12.18 -9.69 -4.27
C ARG A 256 12.25 -9.34 -5.75
N VAL A 257 11.94 -8.11 -6.08
CA VAL A 257 11.92 -7.64 -7.45
C VAL A 257 12.95 -6.53 -7.66
N ILE A 258 13.73 -6.64 -8.72
CA ILE A 258 14.61 -5.57 -9.17
C ILE A 258 13.95 -4.90 -10.38
N VAL A 259 13.82 -3.57 -10.34
CA VAL A 259 13.34 -2.78 -11.48
C VAL A 259 14.50 -1.94 -12.00
N VAL A 260 14.96 -2.26 -13.21
CA VAL A 260 16.05 -1.57 -13.90
C VAL A 260 15.45 -0.56 -14.87
N GLY A 261 15.90 0.68 -14.75
CA GLY A 261 15.31 1.84 -15.42
C GLY A 261 14.15 2.42 -14.59
N GLN A 262 14.35 3.61 -14.04
CA GLN A 262 13.33 4.38 -13.32
C GLN A 262 12.84 5.56 -14.15
N GLY A 263 12.69 5.34 -15.45
CA GLY A 263 12.12 6.31 -16.38
C GLY A 263 10.60 6.36 -16.36
N SER A 264 10.03 6.85 -17.45
CA SER A 264 8.58 6.99 -17.63
C SER A 264 7.82 5.67 -17.54
N LEU A 265 8.45 4.53 -17.86
CA LEU A 265 7.84 3.20 -17.80
C LEU A 265 8.15 2.48 -16.47
N GLY A 266 9.42 2.45 -16.05
CA GLY A 266 9.81 1.67 -14.87
C GLY A 266 9.35 2.27 -13.55
N ALA A 267 9.34 3.59 -13.42
CA ALA A 267 8.87 4.24 -12.21
C ALA A 267 7.39 3.92 -11.89
N PRO A 268 6.42 4.01 -12.85
CA PRO A 268 5.06 3.54 -12.57
C PRO A 268 4.96 2.03 -12.38
N VAL A 269 5.78 1.20 -13.03
CA VAL A 269 5.84 -0.25 -12.74
C VAL A 269 6.23 -0.49 -11.28
N ALA A 270 7.29 0.15 -10.79
CA ALA A 270 7.71 0.04 -9.39
C ALA A 270 6.60 0.49 -8.42
N LEU A 271 5.87 1.56 -8.74
CA LEU A 271 4.73 2.03 -7.95
C LEU A 271 3.59 1.00 -7.92
N HIS A 272 3.25 0.41 -9.07
CA HIS A 272 2.22 -0.63 -9.13
C HIS A 272 2.63 -1.87 -8.33
N LEU A 273 3.86 -2.34 -8.45
CA LEU A 273 4.38 -3.48 -7.69
C LEU A 273 4.33 -3.23 -6.18
N ALA A 274 4.76 -2.04 -5.72
CA ALA A 274 4.67 -1.66 -4.32
C ALA A 274 3.23 -1.70 -3.80
N ARG A 275 2.29 -1.10 -4.55
CA ARG A 275 0.85 -1.04 -4.20
C ARG A 275 0.15 -2.38 -4.29
N SER A 276 0.65 -3.30 -5.10
CA SER A 276 0.15 -4.68 -5.17
C SER A 276 0.73 -5.58 -4.08
N GLY A 277 1.62 -5.06 -3.25
CA GLY A 277 2.10 -5.78 -2.08
C GLY A 277 3.42 -6.56 -2.28
N VAL A 278 4.20 -6.28 -3.30
CA VAL A 278 5.58 -6.81 -3.38
C VAL A 278 6.39 -6.32 -2.18
N GLY A 279 7.00 -7.24 -1.43
CA GLY A 279 7.63 -6.91 -0.15
C GLY A 279 9.00 -6.25 -0.26
N HIS A 280 9.76 -6.57 -1.30
CA HIS A 280 11.11 -6.05 -1.49
C HIS A 280 11.31 -5.55 -2.92
N LEU A 281 11.66 -4.27 -3.06
CA LEU A 281 11.97 -3.65 -4.33
C LEU A 281 13.39 -3.10 -4.32
N THR A 282 14.17 -3.41 -5.36
CA THR A 282 15.45 -2.75 -5.64
C THR A 282 15.31 -1.98 -6.94
N LEU A 283 15.58 -0.68 -6.88
CA LEU A 283 15.44 0.26 -8.01
C LEU A 283 16.82 0.61 -8.53
N VAL A 284 17.05 0.39 -9.81
CA VAL A 284 18.36 0.63 -10.45
C VAL A 284 18.19 1.67 -11.56
N ASP A 285 18.89 2.80 -11.48
CA ASP A 285 18.90 3.84 -12.51
C ASP A 285 20.07 4.80 -12.28
N PRO A 286 20.93 5.06 -13.28
CA PRO A 286 22.04 5.99 -13.14
C PRO A 286 21.64 7.46 -13.23
N ASP A 287 20.49 7.77 -13.85
CA ASP A 287 20.12 9.09 -14.30
C ASP A 287 19.55 10.00 -13.21
N GLN A 288 19.63 11.30 -13.47
CA GLN A 288 18.92 12.33 -12.71
C GLN A 288 17.60 12.71 -13.38
N LEU A 289 16.64 13.14 -12.55
CA LEU A 289 15.36 13.65 -13.04
C LEU A 289 15.55 15.04 -13.66
N THR A 290 15.05 15.20 -14.88
CA THR A 290 15.07 16.47 -15.62
C THR A 290 13.67 17.01 -15.86
N ALA A 291 13.56 18.29 -16.21
CA ALA A 291 12.27 18.92 -16.49
C ALA A 291 11.49 18.25 -17.63
N SER A 292 12.20 17.72 -18.64
CA SER A 292 11.59 16.99 -19.77
C SER A 292 10.95 15.66 -19.37
N ASN A 293 11.24 15.15 -18.18
CA ASN A 293 10.62 13.94 -17.65
C ASN A 293 9.26 14.21 -17.01
N LEU A 294 9.01 15.42 -16.46
CA LEU A 294 7.86 15.72 -15.60
C LEU A 294 6.49 15.41 -16.23
N GLY A 295 6.36 15.55 -17.55
CA GLY A 295 5.11 15.27 -18.24
C GLY A 295 4.70 13.79 -18.33
N ARG A 296 5.62 12.86 -17.96
CA ARG A 296 5.40 11.40 -18.08
C ARG A 296 6.01 10.59 -16.95
N HIS A 297 6.57 11.23 -15.94
CA HIS A 297 7.20 10.57 -14.80
C HIS A 297 6.32 10.68 -13.56
N VAL A 298 6.40 9.71 -12.64
CA VAL A 298 5.62 9.73 -11.38
C VAL A 298 6.22 10.69 -10.34
N LEU A 299 7.51 11.06 -10.47
CA LEU A 299 8.14 12.08 -9.64
C LEU A 299 7.72 13.48 -10.09
N GLY A 300 7.80 14.44 -9.18
CA GLY A 300 7.40 15.82 -9.39
C GLY A 300 8.56 16.80 -9.45
N ALA A 301 8.24 18.09 -9.61
CA ALA A 301 9.24 19.17 -9.72
C ALA A 301 10.11 19.30 -8.46
N SER A 302 9.66 18.85 -7.31
CA SER A 302 10.47 18.82 -6.07
C SER A 302 11.65 17.85 -6.13
N ASP A 303 11.67 16.93 -7.11
CA ASP A 303 12.71 15.92 -7.28
C ASP A 303 13.70 16.24 -8.40
N LEU A 304 13.56 17.41 -9.05
CA LEU A 304 14.47 17.82 -10.13
C LEU A 304 15.93 17.81 -9.66
N GLY A 305 16.80 17.23 -10.48
CA GLY A 305 18.24 17.07 -10.22
C GLY A 305 18.61 15.94 -9.28
N ARG A 306 17.61 15.24 -8.68
CA ARG A 306 17.88 14.03 -7.88
C ARG A 306 18.06 12.82 -8.78
N ASN A 307 18.84 11.84 -8.33
CA ASN A 307 18.87 10.54 -9.02
C ASN A 307 17.48 9.90 -9.00
N LYS A 308 17.06 9.34 -10.14
CA LYS A 308 15.72 8.78 -10.31
C LYS A 308 15.44 7.60 -9.37
N ALA A 309 16.39 6.68 -9.19
CA ALA A 309 16.21 5.53 -8.31
C ALA A 309 16.11 5.96 -6.84
N GLU A 310 16.93 6.91 -6.40
CA GLU A 310 16.88 7.44 -5.03
C GLU A 310 15.60 8.22 -4.76
N ALA A 311 15.17 9.06 -5.69
CA ALA A 311 13.93 9.83 -5.57
C ALA A 311 12.70 8.92 -5.56
N MET A 312 12.67 7.88 -6.43
CA MET A 312 11.61 6.88 -6.42
C MET A 312 11.60 6.06 -5.15
N CYS A 313 12.76 5.67 -4.63
CA CYS A 313 12.88 4.97 -3.35
C CYS A 313 12.26 5.80 -2.21
N ALA A 314 12.61 7.08 -2.12
CA ALA A 314 12.04 7.99 -1.12
C ALA A 314 10.53 8.15 -1.27
N ARG A 315 10.05 8.31 -2.50
CA ARG A 315 8.62 8.42 -2.83
C ARG A 315 7.84 7.17 -2.42
N LEU A 316 8.31 6.00 -2.83
CA LEU A 316 7.61 4.74 -2.55
C LEU A 316 7.61 4.39 -1.06
N ARG A 317 8.70 4.68 -0.33
CA ARG A 317 8.73 4.52 1.13
C ARG A 317 7.68 5.37 1.82
N SER A 318 7.47 6.59 1.33
CA SER A 318 6.43 7.48 1.85
C SER A 318 5.02 7.05 1.46
N ASP A 319 4.82 6.59 0.22
CA ASP A 319 3.50 6.21 -0.30
C ASP A 319 3.01 4.85 0.24
N VAL A 320 3.94 3.88 0.40
CA VAL A 320 3.65 2.50 0.78
C VAL A 320 4.67 2.01 1.83
N PRO A 321 4.59 2.47 3.08
CA PRO A 321 5.65 2.26 4.09
C PRO A 321 5.82 0.81 4.56
N ILE A 322 5.03 -0.12 4.04
CA ILE A 322 5.12 -1.56 4.30
C ILE A 322 6.08 -2.31 3.38
N VAL A 323 6.69 -1.61 2.41
CA VAL A 323 7.60 -2.20 1.42
C VAL A 323 9.05 -1.84 1.76
N THR A 324 9.92 -2.82 1.74
CA THR A 324 11.37 -2.61 1.87
C THR A 324 11.92 -2.21 0.50
N ILE A 325 12.49 -1.00 0.40
CA ILE A 325 12.94 -0.46 -0.88
C ILE A 325 14.40 -0.03 -0.80
N LYS A 326 15.18 -0.46 -1.77
CA LYS A 326 16.59 -0.09 -1.96
C LYS A 326 16.77 0.64 -3.29
N ALA A 327 17.60 1.68 -3.31
CA ALA A 327 18.03 2.34 -4.53
C ALA A 327 19.48 2.00 -4.85
N ILE A 328 19.77 1.81 -6.12
CA ILE A 328 21.13 1.64 -6.67
C ILE A 328 21.30 2.68 -7.79
N PRO A 329 21.89 3.85 -7.50
CA PRO A 329 22.09 4.92 -8.47
C PRO A 329 23.28 4.60 -9.38
N SER A 330 23.15 3.60 -10.24
CA SER A 330 24.21 3.06 -11.07
C SER A 330 23.66 2.40 -12.32
N TYR A 331 24.52 2.21 -13.31
CA TYR A 331 24.25 1.32 -14.43
C TYR A 331 24.12 -0.11 -13.96
N VAL A 332 23.29 -0.92 -14.64
CA VAL A 332 23.01 -2.30 -14.22
C VAL A 332 24.23 -3.21 -14.29
N GLU A 333 25.17 -2.97 -15.22
CA GLU A 333 26.41 -3.70 -15.37
C GLU A 333 27.28 -3.60 -14.10
N LEU A 334 27.40 -2.38 -13.57
CA LEU A 334 28.10 -2.16 -12.30
C LEU A 334 27.30 -2.66 -11.10
N ALA A 335 25.99 -2.55 -11.15
CA ALA A 335 25.10 -3.05 -10.09
C ALA A 335 25.20 -4.57 -9.95
N LEU A 336 25.23 -5.33 -11.05
CA LEU A 336 25.42 -6.79 -11.07
C LEU A 336 26.70 -7.23 -10.38
N ILE A 337 27.77 -6.43 -10.53
CA ILE A 337 29.07 -6.74 -9.91
C ILE A 337 29.08 -6.34 -8.44
N LYS A 338 28.68 -5.09 -8.13
CA LYS A 338 28.81 -4.52 -6.78
C LYS A 338 27.73 -4.97 -5.82
N ASN A 339 26.56 -5.32 -6.33
CA ASN A 339 25.36 -5.71 -5.56
C ASN A 339 24.94 -7.14 -5.90
N ARG A 340 25.90 -8.00 -6.23
CA ARG A 340 25.69 -9.38 -6.68
C ARG A 340 24.66 -10.14 -5.81
N GLU A 341 24.73 -9.99 -4.50
CA GLU A 341 23.83 -10.66 -3.55
C GLU A 341 22.36 -10.27 -3.75
N ASP A 342 22.05 -9.01 -4.12
CA ASP A 342 20.68 -8.59 -4.39
C ASP A 342 20.13 -9.29 -5.65
N PHE A 343 20.97 -9.42 -6.68
CA PHE A 343 20.59 -10.10 -7.93
C PHE A 343 20.47 -11.62 -7.75
N GLU A 344 21.33 -12.24 -6.96
CA GLU A 344 21.24 -13.68 -6.65
C GLU A 344 19.98 -14.04 -5.85
N LYS A 345 19.48 -13.11 -5.04
CA LYS A 345 18.26 -13.27 -4.23
C LYS A 345 16.98 -12.81 -4.93
N ALA A 346 17.08 -12.23 -6.12
CA ALA A 346 15.91 -11.73 -6.84
C ALA A 346 15.06 -12.90 -7.35
N ASP A 347 13.76 -12.78 -7.24
CA ASP A 347 12.79 -13.68 -7.87
C ASP A 347 12.49 -13.24 -9.30
N LEU A 348 12.49 -11.92 -9.53
CA LEU A 348 12.16 -11.31 -10.80
C LEU A 348 12.98 -10.03 -11.04
N ILE A 349 13.46 -9.86 -12.27
CA ILE A 349 13.98 -8.59 -12.76
C ILE A 349 13.03 -8.06 -13.84
N VAL A 350 12.67 -6.78 -13.72
CA VAL A 350 11.92 -6.05 -14.75
C VAL A 350 12.85 -4.97 -15.30
N VAL A 351 13.20 -5.04 -16.58
CA VAL A 351 14.05 -4.07 -17.24
C VAL A 351 13.24 -3.21 -18.21
N THR A 352 13.39 -1.89 -18.06
CA THR A 352 12.66 -0.86 -18.80
C THR A 352 13.56 0.32 -19.12
N SER A 353 14.87 0.06 -19.23
CA SER A 353 15.90 1.08 -19.43
C SER A 353 15.84 1.74 -20.81
N ALA A 354 15.34 1.02 -21.81
CA ALA A 354 15.46 1.38 -23.23
C ALA A 354 16.93 1.66 -23.64
N ASP A 355 17.84 0.96 -22.99
CA ASP A 355 19.27 0.94 -23.22
C ASP A 355 19.72 -0.49 -23.50
N TRP A 356 20.12 -0.75 -24.74
CA TRP A 356 20.40 -2.11 -25.21
C TRP A 356 21.59 -2.75 -24.50
N GLU A 357 22.61 -1.99 -24.13
CA GLU A 357 23.78 -2.52 -23.42
C GLU A 357 23.36 -3.12 -22.05
N SER A 358 22.53 -2.38 -21.32
CA SER A 358 21.95 -2.83 -20.06
C SER A 358 21.05 -4.07 -20.23
N GLU A 359 20.21 -4.06 -21.26
CA GLU A 359 19.24 -5.13 -21.54
C GLU A 359 19.98 -6.39 -21.99
N GLU A 360 20.94 -6.28 -22.91
CA GLU A 360 21.76 -7.40 -23.36
C GLU A 360 22.58 -8.01 -22.23
N THR A 361 23.11 -7.19 -21.31
CA THR A 361 23.83 -7.68 -20.14
C THR A 361 22.97 -8.58 -19.26
N LEU A 362 21.71 -8.21 -19.05
CA LEU A 362 20.76 -9.06 -18.31
C LEU A 362 20.42 -10.34 -19.06
N TRP A 363 20.21 -10.29 -20.37
CA TRP A 363 20.01 -11.49 -21.20
C TRP A 363 21.23 -12.41 -21.19
N ARG A 364 22.42 -11.85 -21.22
CA ARG A 364 23.66 -12.63 -21.10
C ARG A 364 23.78 -13.32 -19.74
N ALA A 365 23.44 -12.61 -18.64
CA ALA A 365 23.43 -13.22 -17.31
C ALA A 365 22.36 -14.33 -17.22
N LYS A 366 21.21 -14.14 -17.86
CA LYS A 366 20.15 -15.13 -17.93
C LYS A 366 20.61 -16.38 -18.69
N SER A 367 21.24 -16.24 -19.85
CA SER A 367 21.70 -17.34 -20.68
C SER A 367 22.81 -18.21 -20.04
N VAL A 368 23.54 -17.69 -19.06
CA VAL A 368 24.55 -18.45 -18.29
C VAL A 368 24.02 -19.00 -16.96
N GLY A 369 22.70 -18.97 -16.73
CA GLY A 369 22.05 -19.70 -15.65
C GLY A 369 21.57 -18.88 -14.47
N ALA A 370 21.37 -17.57 -14.63
CA ALA A 370 20.74 -16.77 -13.58
C ALA A 370 19.32 -17.29 -13.29
N SER A 371 19.02 -17.49 -11.99
CA SER A 371 17.78 -18.16 -11.53
C SER A 371 16.54 -17.27 -11.56
N TRP A 372 16.70 -15.94 -11.52
CA TRP A 372 15.58 -15.00 -11.54
C TRP A 372 14.82 -15.02 -12.87
N LYS A 373 13.52 -14.76 -12.81
CA LYS A 373 12.71 -14.52 -14.00
C LYS A 373 13.03 -13.13 -14.57
N LEU A 374 12.89 -12.94 -15.89
CA LEU A 374 13.18 -11.65 -16.54
C LEU A 374 11.96 -11.18 -17.32
N ILE A 375 11.64 -9.89 -17.17
CA ILE A 375 10.69 -9.18 -18.04
C ILE A 375 11.43 -7.98 -18.63
N GLN A 376 11.60 -7.97 -19.96
CA GLN A 376 12.04 -6.78 -20.70
C GLN A 376 10.83 -6.10 -21.28
N ALA A 377 10.67 -4.79 -21.04
CA ALA A 377 9.51 -4.05 -21.51
C ALA A 377 9.88 -2.67 -22.05
N TRP A 378 9.19 -2.25 -23.10
CA TRP A 378 9.38 -0.96 -23.76
C TRP A 378 8.07 -0.47 -24.40
N SER A 379 8.08 0.79 -24.83
CA SER A 379 7.03 1.36 -25.67
C SER A 379 7.57 1.70 -27.07
N GLU A 380 6.76 1.48 -28.08
CA GLU A 380 6.99 2.07 -29.40
C GLU A 380 6.67 3.59 -29.38
N PRO A 381 7.10 4.36 -30.39
CA PRO A 381 6.83 5.79 -30.46
C PRO A 381 5.37 6.14 -30.21
N HIS A 382 5.15 7.28 -29.54
CA HIS A 382 3.87 7.79 -29.08
C HIS A 382 3.14 6.94 -28.04
N ALA A 383 3.75 5.83 -27.55
CA ALA A 383 3.20 4.92 -26.57
C ALA A 383 1.80 4.36 -26.94
N LEU A 384 1.55 4.18 -28.24
CA LEU A 384 0.35 3.54 -28.76
C LEU A 384 0.47 2.02 -28.76
N VAL A 385 1.71 1.53 -28.79
CA VAL A 385 2.06 0.12 -28.64
C VAL A 385 3.10 -0.03 -27.54
N GLY A 386 2.93 -1.03 -26.72
CA GLY A 386 3.91 -1.43 -25.72
C GLY A 386 4.11 -2.92 -25.71
N HIS A 387 5.30 -3.36 -25.39
CA HIS A 387 5.68 -4.75 -25.38
C HIS A 387 6.29 -5.17 -24.04
N ALA A 388 6.14 -6.45 -23.71
CA ALA A 388 6.85 -7.13 -22.64
C ALA A 388 7.24 -8.55 -23.10
N LEU A 389 8.52 -8.86 -23.05
CA LEU A 389 9.04 -10.21 -23.22
C LEU A 389 9.25 -10.81 -21.84
N VAL A 390 8.57 -11.92 -21.56
CA VAL A 390 8.63 -12.62 -20.27
C VAL A 390 9.45 -13.89 -20.47
N ALA A 391 10.53 -14.03 -19.70
CA ALA A 391 11.38 -15.20 -19.66
C ALA A 391 11.37 -15.83 -18.27
N ALA A 392 10.43 -16.73 -18.05
CA ALA A 392 10.35 -17.47 -16.79
C ALA A 392 11.34 -18.66 -16.76
N ASP A 393 11.67 -19.24 -17.90
CA ASP A 393 12.66 -20.33 -17.99
C ASP A 393 14.11 -19.80 -17.94
N VAL A 394 15.00 -20.61 -17.39
CA VAL A 394 16.45 -20.29 -17.25
C VAL A 394 17.17 -20.27 -18.62
N SER A 395 16.69 -21.06 -19.59
CA SER A 395 17.30 -21.16 -20.92
C SER A 395 16.86 -20.10 -21.93
N ALA A 396 15.90 -19.25 -21.56
CA ALA A 396 15.33 -18.27 -22.47
C ALA A 396 16.32 -17.14 -22.78
N ASP A 397 16.54 -16.85 -24.05
CA ASP A 397 17.38 -15.77 -24.56
C ASP A 397 16.66 -15.04 -25.71
N ALA A 398 16.29 -13.78 -25.48
CA ALA A 398 15.58 -12.97 -26.47
C ALA A 398 16.51 -12.15 -27.37
N LYS A 399 17.83 -12.25 -27.26
CA LYS A 399 18.77 -11.41 -28.05
C LYS A 399 18.53 -11.50 -29.55
N SER A 400 18.21 -12.70 -30.06
CA SER A 400 17.94 -12.92 -31.47
C SER A 400 16.67 -12.21 -31.99
N LEU A 401 15.78 -11.77 -31.09
CA LEU A 401 14.60 -10.96 -31.46
C LEU A 401 14.93 -9.50 -31.72
N PHE A 402 16.14 -9.08 -31.45
CA PHE A 402 16.63 -7.71 -31.63
C PHE A 402 17.72 -7.65 -32.69
N GLU A 403 17.87 -6.50 -33.29
CA GLU A 403 19.03 -6.13 -34.10
C GLU A 403 20.22 -5.78 -33.18
N ASP A 404 21.43 -5.68 -33.70
CA ASP A 404 22.64 -5.34 -32.95
C ASP A 404 22.55 -3.98 -32.25
N ASN A 405 21.72 -3.08 -32.73
CA ASN A 405 21.45 -1.77 -32.16
C ASN A 405 20.29 -1.78 -31.12
N GLY A 406 19.77 -2.94 -30.76
CA GLY A 406 18.65 -3.10 -29.82
C GLY A 406 17.27 -2.84 -30.41
N ARG A 407 17.12 -2.69 -31.71
CA ARG A 407 15.82 -2.58 -32.34
C ARG A 407 15.08 -3.93 -32.33
N PHE A 408 13.85 -3.92 -31.84
CA PHE A 408 12.98 -5.11 -31.91
C PHE A 408 12.57 -5.39 -33.36
N ARG A 409 12.78 -6.61 -33.84
CA ARG A 409 12.54 -7.01 -35.24
C ARG A 409 11.05 -7.06 -35.59
N HIS A 410 10.16 -7.25 -34.62
CA HIS A 410 8.71 -7.44 -34.81
C HIS A 410 7.90 -6.26 -34.31
N LYS A 411 8.29 -5.04 -34.72
CA LYS A 411 7.55 -3.80 -34.37
C LYS A 411 6.17 -3.80 -35.00
N TYR A 412 5.24 -3.06 -34.38
CA TYR A 412 3.89 -2.86 -34.88
C TYR A 412 3.67 -1.49 -35.50
N THR A 413 4.65 -0.59 -35.38
CA THR A 413 4.59 0.73 -36.00
C THR A 413 5.84 1.04 -36.79
N ASN A 414 5.67 1.60 -38.00
CA ASN A 414 6.72 2.13 -38.83
C ASN A 414 6.62 3.67 -38.86
N TRP A 415 7.74 4.32 -38.74
CA TRP A 415 7.83 5.78 -38.72
C TRP A 415 8.76 6.26 -39.82
N PRO A 416 8.23 6.75 -40.99
CA PRO A 416 9.07 7.13 -42.13
C PRO A 416 10.07 8.24 -41.82
N ARG A 417 9.76 9.11 -40.84
CA ARG A 417 10.66 10.17 -40.38
C ARG A 417 11.58 9.76 -39.23
N GLY A 418 11.61 8.49 -38.84
CA GLY A 418 12.36 7.93 -37.73
C GLY A 418 11.58 7.75 -36.45
N ASP A 419 12.02 6.82 -35.64
CA ASP A 419 11.37 6.42 -34.37
C ASP A 419 11.64 7.40 -33.22
N SER A 420 12.61 8.31 -33.38
CA SER A 420 13.07 9.23 -32.35
C SER A 420 13.20 10.66 -32.86
N VAL A 421 13.07 11.60 -31.94
CA VAL A 421 13.24 13.03 -32.20
C VAL A 421 14.63 13.44 -31.71
N PRO A 422 15.50 13.96 -32.61
CA PRO A 422 16.84 14.41 -32.22
C PRO A 422 16.74 15.66 -31.33
N LEU A 423 17.62 15.73 -30.33
CA LEU A 423 17.82 16.92 -29.51
C LEU A 423 19.01 17.74 -30.04
N PRO A 424 19.03 19.05 -29.79
CA PRO A 424 20.18 19.89 -30.16
C PRO A 424 21.40 19.68 -29.23
N ALA A 425 21.74 18.41 -28.99
CA ALA A 425 22.86 17.95 -28.19
C ALA A 425 23.46 16.74 -28.89
N CYS A 426 24.80 16.59 -28.85
CA CYS A 426 25.51 15.57 -29.60
C CYS A 426 24.99 14.15 -29.32
N GLY A 427 24.38 13.52 -30.34
CA GLY A 427 23.90 12.14 -30.28
C GLY A 427 22.65 11.90 -29.39
N GLN A 428 22.05 12.93 -28.83
CA GLN A 428 20.87 12.77 -27.99
C GLN A 428 19.57 12.80 -28.81
N SER A 429 18.67 11.88 -28.49
CA SER A 429 17.31 11.82 -29.03
C SER A 429 16.35 11.29 -27.96
N PHE A 430 15.06 11.45 -28.19
CA PHE A 430 14.05 10.82 -27.36
C PHE A 430 12.97 10.17 -28.23
N ILE A 431 12.38 9.09 -27.70
CA ILE A 431 11.21 8.45 -28.29
C ILE A 431 9.96 9.21 -27.82
N PRO A 432 9.13 9.75 -28.71
CA PRO A 432 7.91 10.45 -28.30
C PRO A 432 6.96 9.47 -27.60
N GLY A 433 6.31 9.93 -26.50
CA GLY A 433 5.36 9.14 -25.76
C GLY A 433 4.75 9.94 -24.61
N GLY A 434 3.43 9.99 -24.56
CA GLY A 434 2.68 10.69 -23.52
C GLY A 434 2.51 9.85 -22.25
N GLY A 435 2.38 10.52 -21.10
CA GLY A 435 2.25 9.85 -19.78
C GLY A 435 1.08 8.87 -19.69
N LEU A 436 -0.05 9.15 -20.35
CA LEU A 436 -1.21 8.26 -20.35
C LEU A 436 -0.91 6.90 -21.01
N GLY A 437 -0.34 6.91 -22.24
CA GLY A 437 -0.01 5.68 -22.94
C GLY A 437 1.04 4.85 -22.21
N VAL A 438 2.09 5.51 -21.72
CA VAL A 438 3.15 4.84 -20.93
C VAL A 438 2.61 4.24 -19.64
N SER A 439 1.69 4.93 -18.94
CA SER A 439 1.06 4.40 -17.72
C SER A 439 0.22 3.16 -17.99
N ALA A 440 -0.47 3.10 -19.11
CA ALA A 440 -1.24 1.92 -19.51
C ALA A 440 -0.34 0.72 -19.83
N ILE A 441 0.81 0.96 -20.47
CA ILE A 441 1.83 -0.07 -20.70
C ILE A 441 2.44 -0.52 -19.36
N ALA A 442 2.76 0.40 -18.46
CA ALA A 442 3.29 0.08 -17.14
C ALA A 442 2.35 -0.81 -16.32
N SER A 443 1.04 -0.57 -16.43
CA SER A 443 0.02 -1.42 -15.80
C SER A 443 0.04 -2.85 -16.36
N MET A 444 0.17 -3.01 -17.68
CA MET A 444 0.32 -4.33 -18.31
C MET A 444 1.59 -5.06 -17.82
N VAL A 445 2.72 -4.34 -17.77
CA VAL A 445 4.00 -4.92 -17.30
C VAL A 445 3.92 -5.33 -15.84
N ALA A 446 3.33 -4.48 -14.98
CA ALA A 446 3.14 -4.81 -13.57
C ALA A 446 2.22 -6.02 -13.38
N ALA A 447 1.13 -6.12 -14.15
CA ALA A 447 0.25 -7.29 -14.12
C ALA A 447 0.99 -8.58 -14.51
N ALA A 448 1.82 -8.53 -15.56
CA ALA A 448 2.66 -9.65 -15.96
C ALA A 448 3.66 -10.02 -14.87
N ALA A 449 4.27 -9.04 -14.21
CA ALA A 449 5.21 -9.26 -13.11
C ALA A 449 4.54 -9.94 -11.91
N ILE A 450 3.36 -9.47 -11.49
CA ILE A 450 2.58 -10.08 -10.41
C ILE A 450 2.21 -11.53 -10.74
N GLU A 451 1.78 -11.79 -11.97
CA GLU A 451 1.47 -13.14 -12.44
C GLU A 451 2.70 -14.06 -12.34
N GLN A 452 3.87 -13.57 -12.79
CA GLN A 452 5.11 -14.35 -12.71
C GLN A 452 5.56 -14.63 -11.26
N LEU A 453 5.26 -13.75 -10.32
CA LEU A 453 5.57 -13.95 -8.91
C LEU A 453 4.60 -14.90 -8.21
N THR A 454 3.35 -14.96 -8.68
CA THR A 454 2.27 -15.72 -8.01
C THR A 454 1.91 -17.03 -8.68
N SER A 455 2.56 -17.35 -9.79
CA SER A 455 2.40 -18.61 -10.52
C SER A 455 3.73 -19.35 -10.66
N ASP A 456 3.64 -20.69 -10.75
CA ASP A 456 4.78 -21.56 -11.05
C ASP A 456 5.04 -21.68 -12.56
N SER A 457 4.40 -20.83 -13.37
CA SER A 457 4.58 -20.82 -14.81
C SER A 457 6.03 -20.58 -15.19
N ARG A 458 6.53 -21.38 -16.14
CA ARG A 458 7.82 -21.22 -16.81
C ARG A 458 7.66 -20.76 -18.25
N ASP A 459 6.52 -20.15 -18.56
CA ASP A 459 6.19 -19.73 -19.91
C ASP A 459 7.12 -18.64 -20.41
N ILE A 460 7.40 -18.72 -21.70
CA ILE A 460 8.04 -17.69 -22.48
C ILE A 460 6.95 -16.95 -23.24
N LEU A 461 6.68 -15.70 -22.84
CA LEU A 461 5.56 -14.94 -23.36
C LEU A 461 5.99 -13.62 -23.99
N TRP A 462 5.38 -13.31 -25.11
CA TRP A 462 5.37 -11.96 -25.66
C TRP A 462 3.99 -11.34 -25.43
N ILE A 463 3.95 -10.30 -24.61
CA ILE A 463 2.75 -9.55 -24.30
C ILE A 463 2.83 -8.22 -25.04
N SER A 464 1.79 -7.86 -25.78
CA SER A 464 1.71 -6.59 -26.50
C SER A 464 0.42 -5.88 -26.15
N ARG A 465 0.49 -4.62 -25.77
CA ARG A 465 -0.67 -3.73 -25.65
C ARG A 465 -0.71 -2.81 -26.86
N ILE A 466 -1.84 -2.79 -27.53
CA ILE A 466 -2.13 -1.92 -28.68
C ILE A 466 -3.26 -0.99 -28.28
N SER A 467 -3.09 0.30 -28.51
CA SER A 467 -4.11 1.31 -28.23
C SER A 467 -4.26 2.23 -29.42
N ASN A 468 -5.48 2.28 -29.93
CA ASN A 468 -5.91 3.23 -30.96
C ASN A 468 -4.99 3.25 -32.20
N PRO A 469 -4.82 2.12 -32.93
CA PRO A 469 -3.87 2.02 -34.05
C PRO A 469 -4.15 3.03 -35.18
N GLN A 470 -5.38 3.50 -35.32
CA GLN A 470 -5.75 4.56 -36.29
C GLN A 470 -5.03 5.89 -36.03
N ARG A 471 -4.62 6.16 -34.78
CA ARG A 471 -3.81 7.35 -34.47
C ARG A 471 -2.40 7.29 -35.05
N VAL A 472 -1.87 6.10 -35.33
CA VAL A 472 -0.54 5.96 -35.95
C VAL A 472 -0.52 6.70 -37.30
N SER A 473 -1.53 6.49 -38.13
CA SER A 473 -1.64 7.18 -39.42
C SER A 473 -1.87 8.69 -39.25
N ALA A 474 -2.65 9.09 -38.26
CA ALA A 474 -2.85 10.53 -37.98
C ALA A 474 -1.58 11.25 -37.50
N LEU A 475 -0.59 10.47 -37.00
CA LEU A 475 0.74 10.94 -36.58
C LEU A 475 1.81 10.71 -37.68
N GLU A 476 1.39 10.44 -38.92
CA GLU A 476 2.27 10.19 -40.07
C GLU A 476 3.12 8.90 -39.95
N GLY A 477 2.68 7.93 -39.17
CA GLY A 477 3.24 6.58 -39.09
C GLY A 477 2.36 5.56 -39.83
N GLU A 478 2.84 4.33 -39.90
CA GLU A 478 2.12 3.18 -40.45
C GLU A 478 1.97 2.10 -39.37
N TYR A 479 0.75 1.61 -39.15
CA TYR A 479 0.49 0.49 -38.26
C TYR A 479 0.58 -0.81 -39.06
N VAL A 480 1.49 -1.68 -38.62
CA VAL A 480 1.77 -3.00 -39.26
C VAL A 480 1.51 -4.16 -38.30
N GLY A 481 0.89 -3.90 -37.17
CA GLY A 481 0.58 -4.92 -36.17
C GLY A 481 -0.70 -5.70 -36.47
N PRO A 482 -1.11 -6.59 -35.57
CA PRO A 482 -2.33 -7.37 -35.70
C PRO A 482 -3.58 -6.52 -35.74
N GLU A 483 -4.57 -6.93 -36.53
CA GLU A 483 -5.88 -6.25 -36.57
C GLU A 483 -6.59 -6.36 -35.22
N LEU A 484 -7.28 -5.32 -34.82
CA LEU A 484 -8.14 -5.34 -33.66
C LEU A 484 -9.50 -5.94 -34.02
N PRO A 485 -10.17 -6.60 -33.04
CA PRO A 485 -11.55 -7.01 -33.21
C PRO A 485 -12.47 -5.83 -33.58
N ASP A 486 -13.53 -6.10 -34.32
CA ASP A 486 -14.50 -5.08 -34.77
C ASP A 486 -14.99 -4.23 -33.58
N GLY A 487 -14.88 -2.92 -33.74
CA GLY A 487 -15.28 -1.94 -32.73
C GLY A 487 -14.32 -1.78 -31.52
N ALA A 488 -13.25 -2.57 -31.45
CA ALA A 488 -12.25 -2.42 -30.39
C ALA A 488 -11.28 -1.27 -30.71
N THR A 489 -10.98 -0.46 -29.73
CA THR A 489 -9.96 0.60 -29.80
C THR A 489 -8.65 0.19 -29.12
N GLU A 490 -8.68 -0.85 -28.32
CA GLU A 490 -7.53 -1.36 -27.55
C GLU A 490 -7.53 -2.88 -27.52
N MET A 491 -6.33 -3.46 -27.45
CA MET A 491 -6.15 -4.90 -27.33
C MET A 491 -4.88 -5.21 -26.56
N THR A 492 -4.93 -6.26 -25.73
CA THR A 492 -3.73 -6.88 -25.16
C THR A 492 -3.62 -8.31 -25.68
N LEU A 493 -2.53 -8.58 -26.37
CA LEU A 493 -2.21 -9.89 -26.90
C LEU A 493 -1.18 -10.60 -26.03
N ARG A 494 -1.36 -11.91 -25.87
CA ARG A 494 -0.42 -12.80 -25.19
C ARG A 494 -0.16 -14.00 -26.10
N ARG A 495 1.10 -14.25 -26.38
CA ARG A 495 1.50 -15.33 -27.29
C ARG A 495 2.94 -15.76 -26.97
N PRO A 496 3.41 -16.90 -27.50
CA PRO A 496 4.82 -17.27 -27.47
C PRO A 496 5.69 -16.20 -28.12
N TRP A 497 6.98 -16.18 -27.83
CA TRP A 497 7.91 -15.33 -28.54
C TRP A 497 7.85 -15.62 -30.04
N PRO A 498 8.07 -14.60 -30.89
CA PRO A 498 8.11 -14.80 -32.33
C PRO A 498 9.24 -15.76 -32.68
N GLU A 499 8.96 -16.67 -33.59
CA GLU A 499 9.98 -17.54 -34.13
C GLU A 499 11.04 -16.74 -34.87
N VAL A 500 12.30 -17.00 -34.57
CA VAL A 500 13.42 -16.43 -35.31
C VAL A 500 13.68 -17.35 -36.49
N PHE A 501 13.25 -16.89 -37.67
CA PHE A 501 13.69 -17.57 -38.88
C PHE A 501 15.19 -17.24 -39.08
N PRO A 502 16.09 -18.24 -39.15
CA PRO A 502 17.45 -17.96 -39.54
C PRO A 502 17.38 -17.27 -40.92
N ASN A 503 18.09 -16.14 -41.03
CA ASN A 503 18.10 -15.29 -42.20
C ASN A 503 17.98 -16.09 -43.51
N ALA A 504 16.87 -15.88 -44.24
CA ALA A 504 16.77 -16.32 -45.61
C ALA A 504 17.61 -15.46 -46.53
#